data_91f17055e65314c7cce784dcf6ef3192
#
_entry.id   91f17055e65314c7cce784dcf6ef3192
#
_cell.length_a   1.000
_cell.length_b   1.000
_cell.length_c   1.000
_cell.angle_alpha   90.00
_cell.angle_beta   90.00
_cell.angle_gamma   90.00
#
_symmetry.space_group_name_H-M   'P 1'
#
loop_
_entity.id
_entity.type
_entity.pdbx_description
1 polymer ?
#
loop_
_entity_poly.entity_id
_entity_poly.type
_entity_poly.pdbx_seq_one_letter_code
_entity_poly.pdbx_strand_id
1 'polypeptide(L)'
;LGSEFIPNLDEGDLTVQALRIPGTSLTQSLEMQEKLEKALAKVPEVKRVFGKIGTAEVASDPMPPSIADTFVMLKDRDDWPDPGKPKDQLVAEIQELLETIPGNNYEVTQPIQMRTNELISGVRADVAIKIYGDNLDQLVRTAAQVQQVMSQVEGASDVKTEQVTGLPLLTVEPDRQALANYGLNPSDVQDTVATAIGGEEAGQLFEGDRRFDLVVRLPEEMRQDPAALGDLPIALGGEDGRRNHPPTIGAAIR
;
A
#
# COMPACT_ATOMS: atom_id res chain seq x y z
N LEU A 1 17.85 -30.38 -15.48
CA LEU A 1 17.28 -29.84 -16.72
C LEU A 1 15.83 -29.44 -16.41
N GLY A 2 15.62 -28.21 -15.94
CA GLY A 2 14.30 -27.62 -15.81
C GLY A 2 13.81 -27.19 -17.20
N SER A 3 12.54 -27.46 -17.52
CA SER A 3 11.87 -26.83 -18.66
C SER A 3 11.06 -25.66 -18.13
N GLU A 4 11.29 -24.46 -18.62
CA GLU A 4 10.42 -23.33 -18.36
C GLU A 4 9.09 -23.58 -19.05
N PHE A 5 7.99 -23.42 -18.29
CA PHE A 5 6.64 -23.62 -18.83
C PHE A 5 6.24 -22.49 -19.77
N ILE A 6 6.77 -21.30 -19.54
CA ILE A 6 6.59 -20.13 -20.40
C ILE A 6 7.99 -19.54 -20.68
N PRO A 7 8.41 -19.41 -21.95
CA PRO A 7 9.68 -18.78 -22.27
C PRO A 7 9.66 -17.31 -21.83
N ASN A 8 10.76 -16.84 -21.24
CA ASN A 8 10.97 -15.43 -20.95
C ASN A 8 11.05 -14.66 -22.28
N LEU A 9 9.98 -13.95 -22.60
CA LEU A 9 9.94 -13.02 -23.72
C LEU A 9 10.45 -11.66 -23.26
N ASP A 10 11.24 -10.99 -24.10
CA ASP A 10 11.57 -9.58 -23.86
C ASP A 10 10.34 -8.73 -24.25
N GLU A 11 9.68 -8.16 -23.26
CA GLU A 11 8.47 -7.34 -23.44
C GLU A 11 8.80 -5.87 -23.75
N GLY A 12 10.09 -5.52 -23.82
CA GLY A 12 10.55 -4.15 -24.02
C GLY A 12 10.57 -3.34 -22.73
N ASP A 13 9.47 -3.27 -22.02
CA ASP A 13 9.29 -2.49 -20.80
C ASP A 13 9.57 -3.27 -19.51
N LEU A 14 9.64 -2.55 -18.38
CA LEU A 14 9.81 -3.13 -17.04
C LEU A 14 8.66 -2.73 -16.13
N THR A 15 8.44 -3.54 -15.11
CA THR A 15 7.55 -3.23 -13.99
C THR A 15 8.33 -3.36 -12.69
N VAL A 16 8.25 -2.31 -11.87
CA VAL A 16 8.79 -2.30 -10.51
C VAL A 16 7.63 -2.33 -9.55
N GLN A 17 7.48 -3.42 -8.82
CA GLN A 17 6.56 -3.49 -7.72
C GLN A 17 7.22 -3.00 -6.45
N ALA A 18 6.56 -2.06 -5.76
CA ALA A 18 6.97 -1.57 -4.46
C ALA A 18 6.06 -2.15 -3.38
N LEU A 19 6.63 -2.96 -2.51
CA LEU A 19 5.97 -3.58 -1.36
C LEU A 19 6.35 -2.82 -0.10
N ARG A 20 5.38 -2.18 0.52
CA ARG A 20 5.52 -1.40 1.76
C ARG A 20 4.98 -2.20 2.94
N ILE A 21 5.27 -1.75 4.14
CA ILE A 21 4.71 -2.36 5.35
C ILE A 21 3.18 -2.34 5.28
N PRO A 22 2.49 -3.47 5.53
CA PRO A 22 1.03 -3.52 5.56
C PRO A 22 0.45 -2.46 6.49
N GLY A 23 -0.60 -1.77 6.03
CA GLY A 23 -1.20 -0.65 6.77
C GLY A 23 -0.60 0.72 6.44
N THR A 24 0.42 0.81 5.58
CA THR A 24 0.90 2.11 5.06
C THR A 24 -0.28 2.87 4.45
N SER A 25 -0.50 4.11 4.92
CA SER A 25 -1.60 4.95 4.42
C SER A 25 -1.41 5.32 2.96
N LEU A 26 -2.48 5.69 2.27
CA LEU A 26 -2.41 6.14 0.88
C LEU A 26 -1.54 7.39 0.74
N THR A 27 -1.65 8.34 1.67
CA THR A 27 -0.83 9.57 1.67
C THR A 27 0.66 9.25 1.74
N GLN A 28 1.07 8.41 2.70
CA GLN A 28 2.46 7.97 2.82
C GLN A 28 2.92 7.19 1.60
N SER A 29 2.06 6.34 1.06
CA SER A 29 2.33 5.59 -0.17
C SER A 29 2.57 6.49 -1.37
N LEU A 30 1.78 7.54 -1.53
CA LEU A 30 1.95 8.53 -2.61
C LEU A 30 3.30 9.25 -2.51
N GLU A 31 3.69 9.70 -1.32
CA GLU A 31 5.00 10.35 -1.11
C GLU A 31 6.17 9.42 -1.44
N MET A 32 6.08 8.15 -1.03
CA MET A 32 7.09 7.15 -1.34
C MET A 32 7.14 6.84 -2.84
N GLN A 33 5.97 6.75 -3.48
CA GLN A 33 5.86 6.51 -4.91
C GLN A 33 6.44 7.65 -5.74
N GLU A 34 6.17 8.89 -5.35
CA GLU A 34 6.71 10.07 -6.04
C GLU A 34 8.26 10.09 -6.01
N LYS A 35 8.86 9.69 -4.89
CA LYS A 35 10.33 9.55 -4.79
C LYS A 35 10.86 8.47 -5.72
N LEU A 36 10.18 7.32 -5.77
CA LEU A 36 10.51 6.21 -6.65
C LEU A 36 10.43 6.63 -8.13
N GLU A 37 9.32 7.20 -8.54
CA GLU A 37 9.12 7.63 -9.94
C GLU A 37 10.13 8.70 -10.37
N LYS A 38 10.43 9.67 -9.49
CA LYS A 38 11.47 10.67 -9.74
C LYS A 38 12.88 10.08 -9.88
N ALA A 39 13.17 9.00 -9.16
CA ALA A 39 14.44 8.32 -9.27
C ALA A 39 14.54 7.53 -10.58
N LEU A 40 13.53 6.73 -10.90
CA LEU A 40 13.47 5.94 -12.14
C LEU A 40 13.43 6.81 -13.39
N ALA A 41 12.76 7.96 -13.36
CA ALA A 41 12.71 8.89 -14.48
C ALA A 41 14.08 9.53 -14.83
N LYS A 42 15.08 9.42 -13.93
CA LYS A 42 16.45 9.90 -14.21
C LYS A 42 17.31 8.88 -14.95
N VAL A 43 16.87 7.63 -15.03
CA VAL A 43 17.60 6.58 -15.78
C VAL A 43 17.54 6.93 -17.28
N PRO A 44 18.68 7.02 -17.97
CA PRO A 44 18.71 7.56 -19.33
C PRO A 44 17.90 6.76 -20.36
N GLU A 45 17.77 5.45 -20.15
CA GLU A 45 17.02 4.53 -21.00
C GLU A 45 15.51 4.64 -20.80
N VAL A 46 15.07 5.29 -19.71
CA VAL A 46 13.65 5.40 -19.37
C VAL A 46 12.99 6.54 -20.15
N LYS A 47 11.85 6.25 -20.77
CA LYS A 47 11.01 7.19 -21.51
C LYS A 47 9.92 7.79 -20.63
N ARG A 48 9.29 6.97 -19.81
CA ARG A 48 8.18 7.36 -18.93
C ARG A 48 8.06 6.40 -17.76
N VAL A 49 7.66 6.93 -16.62
CA VAL A 49 7.31 6.16 -15.43
C VAL A 49 5.93 6.58 -14.97
N PHE A 50 5.11 5.62 -14.55
CA PHE A 50 3.84 5.88 -13.87
C PHE A 50 3.49 4.71 -12.95
N GLY A 51 2.87 5.01 -11.83
CA GLY A 51 2.49 4.01 -10.83
C GLY A 51 0.99 3.90 -10.64
N LYS A 52 0.54 2.70 -10.23
CA LYS A 52 -0.80 2.40 -9.74
C LYS A 52 -0.69 2.05 -8.26
N ILE A 53 -1.45 2.72 -7.41
CA ILE A 53 -1.51 2.48 -5.97
C ILE A 53 -2.96 2.32 -5.54
N GLY A 54 -3.21 1.32 -4.69
CA GLY A 54 -4.55 1.12 -4.16
C GLY A 54 -5.57 0.65 -5.18
N THR A 55 -6.83 0.69 -4.78
CA THR A 55 -7.96 0.16 -5.53
C THR A 55 -8.81 1.29 -6.07
N ALA A 56 -9.15 1.27 -7.34
CA ALA A 56 -10.15 2.15 -7.91
C ALA A 56 -11.56 1.73 -7.41
N GLU A 57 -12.51 2.66 -7.45
CA GLU A 57 -13.89 2.45 -7.02
C GLU A 57 -14.56 1.27 -7.74
N VAL A 58 -14.26 1.10 -9.03
CA VAL A 58 -14.63 -0.09 -9.81
C VAL A 58 -13.35 -0.85 -10.15
N ALA A 59 -12.96 -1.76 -9.26
CA ALA A 59 -11.68 -2.44 -9.39
C ALA A 59 -11.85 -3.85 -9.95
N SER A 60 -11.15 -4.10 -11.05
CA SER A 60 -10.87 -5.46 -11.53
C SER A 60 -9.68 -6.11 -10.82
N ASP A 61 -8.92 -5.32 -10.05
CA ASP A 61 -7.67 -5.72 -9.40
C ASP A 61 -7.51 -4.93 -8.09
N PRO A 62 -8.13 -5.40 -6.99
CA PRO A 62 -8.05 -4.74 -5.69
C PRO A 62 -6.63 -4.86 -5.12
N MET A 63 -6.03 -3.72 -4.75
CA MET A 63 -4.69 -3.65 -4.23
C MET A 63 -4.65 -2.74 -3.00
N PRO A 64 -4.03 -3.17 -1.87
CA PRO A 64 -3.92 -2.31 -0.70
C PRO A 64 -3.01 -1.10 -0.97
N PRO A 65 -3.16 0.02 -0.25
CA PRO A 65 -2.31 1.19 -0.42
C PRO A 65 -0.81 0.93 -0.17
N SER A 66 -0.49 -0.17 0.53
CA SER A 66 0.89 -0.60 0.80
C SER A 66 1.58 -1.24 -0.40
N ILE A 67 0.89 -1.47 -1.50
CA ILE A 67 1.46 -2.05 -2.72
C ILE A 67 1.29 -1.06 -3.87
N ALA A 68 2.33 -0.93 -4.69
CA ALA A 68 2.30 -0.13 -5.90
C ALA A 68 2.96 -0.88 -7.06
N ASP A 69 2.29 -0.91 -8.19
CA ASP A 69 2.84 -1.37 -9.46
C ASP A 69 3.30 -0.15 -10.27
N THR A 70 4.60 -0.09 -10.55
CA THR A 70 5.21 1.02 -11.29
C THR A 70 5.66 0.53 -12.66
N PHE A 71 5.08 1.08 -13.69
CA PHE A 71 5.40 0.77 -15.07
C PHE A 71 6.53 1.69 -15.55
N VAL A 72 7.62 1.09 -15.99
CA VAL A 72 8.81 1.77 -16.48
C VAL A 72 8.92 1.54 -17.99
N MET A 73 8.40 2.50 -18.75
CA MET A 73 8.43 2.48 -20.19
C MET A 73 9.83 2.85 -20.68
N LEU A 74 10.46 1.98 -21.43
CA LEU A 74 11.79 2.22 -21.98
C LEU A 74 11.72 2.97 -23.31
N LYS A 75 12.83 3.64 -23.66
CA LYS A 75 13.03 4.23 -24.98
C LYS A 75 13.30 3.12 -26.02
N ASP A 76 13.10 3.43 -27.28
CA ASP A 76 13.56 2.57 -28.34
C ASP A 76 15.08 2.36 -28.23
N ARG A 77 15.57 1.17 -28.57
CA ARG A 77 16.99 0.80 -28.40
C ARG A 77 17.95 1.79 -29.03
N ASP A 78 17.59 2.33 -30.18
CA ASP A 78 18.42 3.30 -30.90
C ASP A 78 18.58 4.64 -30.17
N ASP A 79 17.67 4.95 -29.24
CA ASP A 79 17.67 6.16 -28.41
C ASP A 79 18.36 5.96 -27.05
N TRP A 80 18.90 4.77 -26.78
CA TRP A 80 19.67 4.52 -25.56
C TRP A 80 21.07 5.14 -25.67
N PRO A 81 21.67 5.63 -24.57
CA PRO A 81 23.05 6.11 -24.59
C PRO A 81 24.06 5.08 -25.10
N ASP A 82 23.79 3.82 -24.79
CA ASP A 82 24.47 2.65 -25.37
C ASP A 82 23.42 1.67 -25.91
N PRO A 83 23.15 1.66 -27.23
CA PRO A 83 22.20 0.72 -27.82
C PRO A 83 22.60 -0.76 -27.66
N GLY A 84 23.88 -1.03 -27.40
CA GLY A 84 24.40 -2.38 -27.15
C GLY A 84 24.24 -2.88 -25.72
N LYS A 85 23.86 -2.03 -24.76
CA LYS A 85 23.70 -2.40 -23.34
C LYS A 85 22.69 -3.56 -23.18
N PRO A 86 23.08 -4.71 -22.57
CA PRO A 86 22.15 -5.80 -22.28
C PRO A 86 21.02 -5.33 -21.36
N LYS A 87 19.80 -5.84 -21.56
CA LYS A 87 18.65 -5.50 -20.69
C LYS A 87 18.89 -5.94 -19.26
N ASP A 88 19.52 -7.09 -19.05
CA ASP A 88 19.85 -7.60 -17.71
C ASP A 88 20.78 -6.65 -16.96
N GLN A 89 21.70 -5.98 -17.66
CA GLN A 89 22.54 -4.95 -17.05
C GLN A 89 21.71 -3.73 -16.62
N LEU A 90 20.77 -3.28 -17.45
CA LEU A 90 19.85 -2.20 -17.08
C LEU A 90 18.99 -2.59 -15.87
N VAL A 91 18.50 -3.83 -15.82
CA VAL A 91 17.73 -4.34 -14.67
C VAL A 91 18.59 -4.29 -13.41
N ALA A 92 19.85 -4.74 -13.46
CA ALA A 92 20.77 -4.69 -12.33
C ALA A 92 21.03 -3.24 -11.86
N GLU A 93 21.26 -2.32 -12.77
CA GLU A 93 21.46 -0.89 -12.46
C GLU A 93 20.19 -0.28 -11.80
N ILE A 94 19.01 -0.67 -12.27
CA ILE A 94 17.74 -0.24 -11.66
C ILE A 94 17.61 -0.85 -10.25
N GLN A 95 17.94 -2.12 -10.06
CA GLN A 95 17.90 -2.75 -8.74
C GLN A 95 18.84 -2.05 -7.74
N GLU A 96 20.06 -1.75 -8.14
CA GLU A 96 21.00 -0.97 -7.32
C GLU A 96 20.44 0.42 -6.98
N LEU A 97 19.81 1.11 -7.93
CA LEU A 97 19.15 2.39 -7.69
C LEU A 97 18.04 2.24 -6.65
N LEU A 98 17.20 1.22 -6.77
CA LEU A 98 16.07 0.95 -5.88
C LEU A 98 16.52 0.67 -4.44
N GLU A 99 17.64 -0.01 -4.23
CA GLU A 99 18.23 -0.24 -2.92
C GLU A 99 18.61 1.05 -2.19
N THR A 100 18.85 2.13 -2.92
CA THR A 100 19.14 3.45 -2.32
C THR A 100 17.89 4.15 -1.78
N ILE A 101 16.68 3.66 -2.12
CA ILE A 101 15.40 4.26 -1.73
C ILE A 101 14.78 3.44 -0.59
N PRO A 102 14.87 3.89 0.67
CA PRO A 102 14.41 3.12 1.82
C PRO A 102 12.88 3.04 1.91
N GLY A 103 12.42 2.03 2.66
CA GLY A 103 11.02 1.90 3.05
C GLY A 103 10.17 1.02 2.14
N ASN A 104 10.74 0.45 1.09
CA ASN A 104 10.07 -0.51 0.22
C ASN A 104 10.94 -1.76 0.04
N ASN A 105 10.28 -2.89 -0.17
CA ASN A 105 10.87 -4.03 -0.88
C ASN A 105 10.47 -3.90 -2.34
N TYR A 106 11.42 -4.11 -3.24
CA TYR A 106 11.16 -3.97 -4.67
C TYR A 106 11.30 -5.29 -5.40
N GLU A 107 10.41 -5.54 -6.34
CA GLU A 107 10.52 -6.63 -7.31
C GLU A 107 10.54 -6.02 -8.71
N VAL A 108 11.55 -6.37 -9.50
CA VAL A 108 11.69 -5.91 -10.88
C VAL A 108 11.34 -7.07 -11.81
N THR A 109 10.32 -6.87 -12.61
CA THR A 109 9.80 -7.86 -13.56
C THR A 109 9.44 -7.19 -14.89
N GLN A 110 8.74 -7.92 -15.74
CA GLN A 110 8.12 -7.38 -16.95
C GLN A 110 6.60 -7.42 -16.81
N PRO A 111 5.84 -6.54 -17.48
CA PRO A 111 4.39 -6.39 -17.28
C PRO A 111 3.58 -7.67 -17.43
N ILE A 112 3.80 -8.42 -18.52
CA ILE A 112 3.07 -9.67 -18.78
C ILE A 112 3.56 -10.78 -17.86
N GLN A 113 4.87 -10.88 -17.63
CA GLN A 113 5.46 -11.84 -16.70
C GLN A 113 4.90 -11.68 -15.29
N MET A 114 4.85 -10.44 -14.78
CA MET A 114 4.24 -10.14 -13.48
C MET A 114 2.80 -10.66 -13.39
N ARG A 115 1.99 -10.37 -14.41
CA ARG A 115 0.57 -10.79 -14.44
C ARG A 115 0.44 -12.31 -14.56
N THR A 116 1.29 -12.94 -15.33
CA THR A 116 1.28 -14.39 -15.51
C THR A 116 1.65 -15.12 -14.22
N ASN A 117 2.70 -14.69 -13.54
CA ASN A 117 3.13 -15.25 -12.25
C ASN A 117 2.02 -15.12 -11.19
N GLU A 118 1.38 -13.97 -11.12
CA GLU A 118 0.27 -13.72 -10.22
C GLU A 118 -0.92 -14.66 -10.46
N LEU A 119 -1.31 -14.87 -11.72
CA LEU A 119 -2.43 -15.73 -12.10
C LEU A 119 -2.13 -17.23 -11.87
N ILE A 120 -0.89 -17.67 -12.05
CA ILE A 120 -0.53 -19.09 -11.96
C ILE A 120 -0.25 -19.50 -10.52
N SER A 121 0.54 -18.73 -9.80
CA SER A 121 1.05 -19.12 -8.47
C SER A 121 0.46 -18.31 -7.31
N GLY A 122 -0.26 -17.24 -7.60
CA GLY A 122 -0.76 -16.30 -6.59
C GLY A 122 0.36 -15.57 -5.84
N VAL A 123 1.59 -15.67 -6.37
CA VAL A 123 2.77 -14.95 -5.93
C VAL A 123 3.50 -14.45 -7.17
N ARG A 124 4.26 -13.38 -7.05
CA ARG A 124 4.92 -12.73 -8.19
C ARG A 124 6.35 -13.22 -8.42
N ALA A 125 6.93 -13.89 -7.42
CA ALA A 125 8.25 -14.50 -7.48
C ALA A 125 8.20 -15.89 -8.13
N ASP A 126 9.30 -16.33 -8.72
CA ASP A 126 9.44 -17.65 -9.35
C ASP A 126 9.29 -18.80 -8.32
N VAL A 127 9.72 -18.55 -7.07
CA VAL A 127 9.62 -19.51 -5.97
C VAL A 127 9.05 -18.82 -4.73
N ALA A 128 8.04 -19.43 -4.11
CA ALA A 128 7.48 -18.96 -2.86
C ALA A 128 7.49 -20.04 -1.79
N ILE A 129 8.01 -19.71 -0.60
CA ILE A 129 7.94 -20.56 0.59
C ILE A 129 6.85 -20.01 1.50
N LYS A 130 5.78 -20.77 1.68
CA LYS A 130 4.66 -20.41 2.55
C LYS A 130 4.80 -21.09 3.90
N ILE A 131 4.80 -20.31 4.98
CA ILE A 131 4.90 -20.75 6.37
C ILE A 131 3.55 -20.52 7.03
N TYR A 132 3.01 -21.55 7.68
CA TYR A 132 1.69 -21.50 8.33
C TYR A 132 1.83 -21.68 9.84
N GLY A 133 0.98 -21.01 10.61
CA GLY A 133 0.92 -21.11 12.07
C GLY A 133 -0.04 -20.09 12.66
N ASP A 134 -0.35 -20.24 13.94
CA ASP A 134 -1.32 -19.39 14.65
C ASP A 134 -0.68 -18.21 15.40
N ASN A 135 0.67 -18.19 15.49
CA ASN A 135 1.40 -17.15 16.20
C ASN A 135 2.26 -16.32 15.24
N LEU A 136 1.89 -15.05 15.06
CA LEU A 136 2.54 -14.13 14.12
C LEU A 136 4.03 -13.91 14.44
N ASP A 137 4.39 -13.74 15.73
CA ASP A 137 5.79 -13.54 16.14
C ASP A 137 6.67 -14.75 15.83
N GLN A 138 6.10 -15.96 15.96
CA GLN A 138 6.79 -17.18 15.59
C GLN A 138 6.95 -17.29 14.08
N LEU A 139 5.90 -16.96 13.31
CA LEU A 139 5.95 -16.93 11.84
C LEU A 139 7.04 -15.99 11.33
N VAL A 140 7.10 -14.75 11.86
CA VAL A 140 8.11 -13.75 11.48
C VAL A 140 9.53 -14.26 11.78
N ARG A 141 9.77 -14.84 12.96
CA ARG A 141 11.08 -15.40 13.30
C ARG A 141 11.45 -16.58 12.40
N THR A 142 10.50 -17.46 12.12
CA THR A 142 10.74 -18.61 11.23
C THR A 142 11.01 -18.15 9.80
N ALA A 143 10.26 -17.16 9.30
CA ALA A 143 10.48 -16.59 7.98
C ALA A 143 11.88 -15.97 7.84
N ALA A 144 12.35 -15.25 8.85
CA ALA A 144 13.71 -14.71 8.87
C ALA A 144 14.78 -15.82 8.83
N GLN A 145 14.57 -16.93 9.56
CA GLN A 145 15.49 -18.07 9.52
C GLN A 145 15.50 -18.74 8.14
N VAL A 146 14.32 -18.92 7.53
CA VAL A 146 14.20 -19.47 6.18
C VAL A 146 14.88 -18.56 5.17
N GLN A 147 14.69 -17.24 5.25
CA GLN A 147 15.36 -16.28 4.40
C GLN A 147 16.89 -16.40 4.50
N GLN A 148 17.42 -16.49 5.73
CA GLN A 148 18.85 -16.64 5.95
C GLN A 148 19.42 -17.92 5.33
N VAL A 149 18.69 -19.03 5.41
CA VAL A 149 19.10 -20.30 4.79
C VAL A 149 19.03 -20.20 3.27
N MET A 150 17.93 -19.67 2.76
CA MET A 150 17.72 -19.54 1.32
C MET A 150 18.73 -18.61 0.63
N SER A 151 19.14 -17.53 1.29
CA SER A 151 20.17 -16.61 0.74
C SER A 151 21.57 -17.25 0.60
N GLN A 152 21.78 -18.43 1.19
CA GLN A 152 23.03 -19.20 1.05
C GLN A 152 22.96 -20.27 -0.03
N VAL A 153 21.79 -20.46 -0.64
CA VAL A 153 21.60 -21.48 -1.70
C VAL A 153 22.12 -20.93 -3.01
N GLU A 154 22.99 -21.69 -3.67
CA GLU A 154 23.53 -21.33 -4.98
C GLU A 154 22.38 -21.21 -6.02
N GLY A 155 22.30 -20.07 -6.70
CA GLY A 155 21.24 -19.77 -7.66
C GLY A 155 20.01 -19.09 -7.05
N ALA A 156 19.92 -18.94 -5.73
CA ALA A 156 18.89 -18.12 -5.12
C ALA A 156 19.30 -16.65 -5.22
N SER A 157 18.49 -15.86 -5.88
CA SER A 157 18.65 -14.40 -5.99
C SER A 157 17.41 -13.73 -5.41
N ASP A 158 17.57 -12.51 -4.90
CA ASP A 158 16.48 -11.64 -4.47
C ASP A 158 15.55 -12.26 -3.40
N VAL A 159 16.15 -12.98 -2.44
CA VAL A 159 15.39 -13.65 -1.38
C VAL A 159 14.84 -12.63 -0.40
N LYS A 160 13.52 -12.49 -0.35
CA LYS A 160 12.80 -11.54 0.51
C LYS A 160 11.77 -12.22 1.39
N THR A 161 11.53 -11.64 2.56
CA THR A 161 10.43 -12.02 3.45
C THR A 161 9.38 -10.93 3.41
N GLU A 162 8.11 -11.31 3.33
CA GLU A 162 7.01 -10.36 3.41
C GLU A 162 7.00 -9.65 4.78
N GLN A 163 6.92 -8.34 4.76
CA GLN A 163 6.82 -7.54 5.97
C GLN A 163 5.37 -7.52 6.46
N VAL A 164 5.13 -8.10 7.63
CA VAL A 164 3.79 -8.21 8.23
C VAL A 164 3.66 -7.43 9.55
N THR A 165 4.74 -6.79 10.01
CA THR A 165 4.78 -6.05 11.28
C THR A 165 5.58 -4.76 11.13
N GLY A 166 5.43 -3.85 12.09
CA GLY A 166 6.29 -2.66 12.21
C GLY A 166 5.63 -1.30 12.02
N LEU A 167 4.34 -1.25 11.63
CA LEU A 167 3.59 0.00 11.63
C LEU A 167 2.87 0.20 12.96
N PRO A 168 2.93 1.39 13.56
CA PRO A 168 2.06 1.75 14.66
C PRO A 168 0.61 1.79 14.16
N LEU A 169 -0.29 1.12 14.89
CA LEU A 169 -1.73 1.14 14.65
C LEU A 169 -2.37 2.02 15.73
N LEU A 170 -3.20 2.97 15.31
CA LEU A 170 -4.11 3.65 16.20
C LEU A 170 -5.42 2.87 16.25
N THR A 171 -5.69 2.25 17.39
CA THR A 171 -6.94 1.52 17.62
C THR A 171 -7.85 2.36 18.51
N VAL A 172 -9.09 2.55 18.08
CA VAL A 172 -10.13 3.22 18.87
C VAL A 172 -11.02 2.14 19.49
N GLU A 173 -10.89 1.94 20.81
CA GLU A 173 -11.68 0.95 21.56
C GLU A 173 -12.79 1.62 22.36
N PRO A 174 -14.08 1.46 21.98
CA PRO A 174 -15.19 2.05 22.69
C PRO A 174 -15.34 1.49 24.12
N ASP A 175 -15.41 2.36 25.14
CA ASP A 175 -15.71 1.96 26.50
C ASP A 175 -17.23 1.84 26.70
N ARG A 176 -17.73 0.61 26.77
CA ARG A 176 -19.17 0.33 26.88
C ARG A 176 -19.81 0.96 28.12
N GLN A 177 -19.07 1.09 29.24
CA GLN A 177 -19.60 1.69 30.45
C GLN A 177 -19.71 3.20 30.32
N ALA A 178 -18.69 3.84 29.75
CA ALA A 178 -18.73 5.27 29.44
C ALA A 178 -19.84 5.58 28.44
N LEU A 179 -19.98 4.80 27.37
CA LEU A 179 -21.04 4.96 26.37
C LEU A 179 -22.44 4.85 26.98
N ALA A 180 -22.69 3.87 27.86
CA ALA A 180 -23.98 3.70 28.52
C ALA A 180 -24.38 4.94 29.36
N ASN A 181 -23.41 5.63 29.98
CA ASN A 181 -23.66 6.85 30.76
C ASN A 181 -24.11 8.02 29.87
N TYR A 182 -23.77 8.01 28.60
CA TYR A 182 -24.13 9.04 27.61
C TYR A 182 -25.33 8.61 26.75
N GLY A 183 -25.79 7.36 26.86
CA GLY A 183 -26.82 6.80 26.01
C GLY A 183 -26.36 6.56 24.57
N LEU A 184 -25.06 6.31 24.39
CA LEU A 184 -24.43 6.06 23.11
C LEU A 184 -24.21 4.55 22.86
N ASN A 185 -24.14 4.18 21.59
CA ASN A 185 -23.77 2.85 21.14
C ASN A 185 -22.32 2.86 20.59
N PRO A 186 -21.63 1.72 20.53
CA PRO A 186 -20.33 1.63 19.88
C PRO A 186 -20.31 2.12 18.44
N SER A 187 -21.44 1.95 17.69
CA SER A 187 -21.58 2.47 16.33
C SER A 187 -21.44 3.98 16.25
N ASP A 188 -21.94 4.73 17.24
CA ASP A 188 -21.89 6.20 17.23
C ASP A 188 -20.43 6.70 17.25
N VAL A 189 -19.56 6.00 18.00
CA VAL A 189 -18.11 6.27 18.00
C VAL A 189 -17.48 5.88 16.67
N GLN A 190 -17.82 4.69 16.14
CA GLN A 190 -17.25 4.18 14.90
C GLN A 190 -17.63 5.08 13.72
N ASP A 191 -18.89 5.51 13.62
CA ASP A 191 -19.37 6.38 12.55
C ASP A 191 -18.70 7.76 12.62
N THR A 192 -18.53 8.30 13.85
CA THR A 192 -17.81 9.56 14.04
C THR A 192 -16.36 9.46 13.58
N VAL A 193 -15.65 8.39 13.95
CA VAL A 193 -14.25 8.16 13.55
C VAL A 193 -14.16 7.91 12.04
N ALA A 194 -15.05 7.10 11.48
CA ALA A 194 -15.08 6.79 10.05
C ALA A 194 -15.29 8.06 9.21
N THR A 195 -16.27 8.89 9.59
CA THR A 195 -16.54 10.18 8.92
C THR A 195 -15.37 11.14 9.08
N ALA A 196 -14.81 11.25 10.27
CA ALA A 196 -13.72 12.18 10.56
C ALA A 196 -12.43 11.85 9.77
N ILE A 197 -12.06 10.58 9.71
CA ILE A 197 -10.79 10.13 9.08
C ILE A 197 -11.00 9.77 7.62
N GLY A 198 -11.95 8.86 7.34
CA GLY A 198 -12.22 8.34 5.99
C GLY A 198 -12.99 9.33 5.13
N GLY A 199 -13.93 9.99 5.73
CA GLY A 199 -14.91 10.87 5.10
C GLY A 199 -16.21 10.14 4.78
N GLU A 200 -17.28 10.91 4.72
CA GLU A 200 -18.63 10.44 4.37
C GLU A 200 -19.11 11.21 3.14
N GLU A 201 -19.74 10.51 2.21
CA GLU A 201 -20.36 11.11 1.04
C GLU A 201 -21.59 11.91 1.44
N ALA A 202 -21.52 13.23 1.34
CA ALA A 202 -22.63 14.14 1.65
C ALA A 202 -23.54 14.39 0.44
N GLY A 203 -23.14 13.96 -0.76
CA GLY A 203 -23.88 14.10 -2.00
C GLY A 203 -22.99 14.08 -3.23
N GLN A 204 -23.57 14.36 -4.38
CA GLN A 204 -22.86 14.39 -5.66
C GLN A 204 -23.09 15.71 -6.40
N LEU A 205 -22.03 16.25 -6.99
CA LEU A 205 -22.08 17.35 -7.91
C LEU A 205 -22.04 16.85 -9.34
N PHE A 206 -22.95 17.34 -10.19
CA PHE A 206 -23.02 17.00 -11.60
C PHE A 206 -22.57 18.19 -12.45
N GLU A 207 -21.57 17.99 -13.29
CA GLU A 207 -21.11 18.95 -14.28
C GLU A 207 -21.16 18.32 -15.69
N GLY A 208 -22.27 18.49 -16.38
CA GLY A 208 -22.53 17.77 -17.65
C GLY A 208 -22.65 16.27 -17.40
N ASP A 209 -21.79 15.49 -18.00
CA ASP A 209 -21.71 14.03 -17.89
C ASP A 209 -20.77 13.56 -16.76
N ARG A 210 -20.13 14.49 -16.04
CA ARG A 210 -19.21 14.17 -14.94
C ARG A 210 -19.94 14.20 -13.62
N ARG A 211 -19.58 13.26 -12.74
CA ARG A 211 -20.04 13.18 -11.36
C ARG A 211 -18.84 13.36 -10.44
N PHE A 212 -19.02 14.15 -9.39
CA PHE A 212 -18.03 14.39 -8.35
C PHE A 212 -18.69 14.15 -7.01
N ASP A 213 -18.13 13.26 -6.20
CA ASP A 213 -18.64 13.01 -4.86
C ASP A 213 -18.23 14.16 -3.94
N LEU A 214 -19.18 14.65 -3.17
CA LEU A 214 -18.96 15.62 -2.09
C LEU A 214 -18.66 14.86 -0.82
N VAL A 215 -17.40 14.81 -0.44
CA VAL A 215 -16.96 14.08 0.76
C VAL A 215 -16.67 15.05 1.89
N VAL A 216 -17.30 14.83 3.05
CA VAL A 216 -17.05 15.57 4.29
C VAL A 216 -16.09 14.77 5.15
N ARG A 217 -14.96 15.36 5.50
CA ARG A 217 -13.96 14.80 6.40
C ARG A 217 -13.18 15.88 7.13
N LEU A 218 -12.42 15.53 8.17
CA LEU A 218 -11.53 16.48 8.82
C LEU A 218 -10.40 16.95 7.91
N PRO A 219 -9.90 18.18 8.12
CA PRO A 219 -8.67 18.65 7.49
C PRO A 219 -7.49 17.71 7.76
N GLU A 220 -6.54 17.66 6.84
CA GLU A 220 -5.37 16.77 6.90
C GLU A 220 -4.60 16.90 8.23
N GLU A 221 -4.37 18.12 8.67
CA GLU A 221 -3.63 18.44 9.89
C GLU A 221 -4.27 17.82 11.15
N MET A 222 -5.60 17.83 11.22
CA MET A 222 -6.34 17.23 12.34
C MET A 222 -6.35 15.70 12.27
N ARG A 223 -6.35 15.11 11.07
CA ARG A 223 -6.36 13.65 10.88
C ARG A 223 -5.01 13.01 11.23
N GLN A 224 -3.92 13.79 11.17
CA GLN A 224 -2.57 13.34 11.54
C GLN A 224 -2.28 13.46 13.04
N ASP A 225 -3.14 14.15 13.79
CA ASP A 225 -2.98 14.32 15.23
C ASP A 225 -3.95 13.41 16.02
N PRO A 226 -3.44 12.33 16.65
CA PRO A 226 -4.27 11.45 17.48
C PRO A 226 -4.98 12.17 18.65
N ALA A 227 -4.38 13.25 19.19
CA ALA A 227 -4.99 14.02 20.26
C ALA A 227 -6.20 14.80 19.76
N ALA A 228 -6.10 15.41 18.58
CA ALA A 228 -7.24 16.10 17.95
C ALA A 228 -8.42 15.16 17.67
N LEU A 229 -8.16 13.89 17.36
CA LEU A 229 -9.20 12.88 17.20
C LEU A 229 -9.93 12.60 18.53
N GLY A 230 -9.19 12.60 19.65
CA GLY A 230 -9.77 12.42 20.98
C GLY A 230 -10.75 13.55 21.38
N ASP A 231 -10.52 14.75 20.88
CA ASP A 231 -11.35 15.93 21.19
C ASP A 231 -12.61 16.06 20.32
N LEU A 232 -12.81 15.18 19.34
CA LEU A 232 -13.99 15.23 18.48
C LEU A 232 -15.27 14.97 19.24
N PRO A 233 -16.30 15.81 19.10
CA PRO A 233 -17.58 15.58 19.71
C PRO A 233 -18.36 14.47 19.02
N ILE A 234 -19.01 13.60 19.81
CA ILE A 234 -19.91 12.57 19.31
C ILE A 234 -21.35 13.11 19.37
N ALA A 235 -22.05 13.06 18.25
CA ALA A 235 -23.44 13.50 18.19
C ALA A 235 -24.32 12.63 19.10
N LEU A 236 -25.09 13.27 19.99
CA LEU A 236 -26.11 12.59 20.79
C LEU A 236 -27.38 12.46 19.94
N GLY A 237 -27.78 11.24 19.61
CA GLY A 237 -29.05 10.96 18.95
C GLY A 237 -30.20 11.15 19.95
N GLY A 238 -31.11 12.09 19.69
CA GLY A 238 -32.33 12.28 20.48
C GLY A 238 -32.81 13.73 20.50
N GLU A 239 -34.11 13.93 20.61
CA GLU A 239 -34.77 15.25 20.67
C GLU A 239 -34.43 16.07 21.95
N ASP A 240 -33.71 15.50 22.91
CA ASP A 240 -33.29 16.16 24.14
C ASP A 240 -31.92 16.84 24.00
N GLY A 241 -31.87 17.90 23.20
CA GLY A 241 -30.72 18.81 23.07
C GLY A 241 -30.35 19.56 24.38
N ARG A 242 -30.55 18.97 25.54
CA ARG A 242 -30.34 19.61 26.85
C ARG A 242 -29.01 19.32 27.52
N ARG A 243 -28.10 18.54 26.91
CA ARG A 243 -26.74 18.45 27.41
C ARG A 243 -25.88 19.50 26.71
N ASN A 244 -25.45 20.49 27.49
CA ASN A 244 -24.66 21.63 27.01
C ASN A 244 -23.30 21.28 26.40
N HIS A 245 -22.83 20.04 26.55
CA HIS A 245 -21.59 19.56 25.98
C HIS A 245 -21.76 18.09 25.53
N PRO A 246 -21.64 17.82 24.23
CA PRO A 246 -21.59 16.44 23.75
C PRO A 246 -20.29 15.77 24.28
N PRO A 247 -20.31 14.46 24.57
CA PRO A 247 -19.10 13.74 24.93
C PRO A 247 -18.13 13.74 23.74
N THR A 248 -16.86 13.75 24.04
CA THR A 248 -15.82 13.60 23.02
C THR A 248 -15.45 12.13 22.83
N ILE A 249 -14.78 11.81 21.73
CA ILE A 249 -14.25 10.47 21.49
C ILE A 249 -13.37 10.04 22.66
N GLY A 250 -12.47 10.91 23.15
CA GLY A 250 -11.60 10.62 24.29
C GLY A 250 -12.33 10.29 25.59
N ALA A 251 -13.56 10.80 25.78
CA ALA A 251 -14.41 10.46 26.93
C ALA A 251 -15.16 9.12 26.76
N ALA A 252 -15.22 8.58 25.56
CA ALA A 252 -15.98 7.39 25.17
C ALA A 252 -15.11 6.16 24.84
N ILE A 253 -13.79 6.28 24.95
CA ILE A 253 -12.81 5.23 24.63
C ILE A 253 -11.91 4.94 25.83
N ARG A 254 -11.16 3.82 25.74
CA ARG A 254 -10.12 3.41 26.70
C ARG A 254 -8.74 3.70 26.18
#